data_cc28468358e6f32f03660f03de1a140d
#
_entry.id   cc28468358e6f32f03660f03de1a140d
#
_cell.length_a   1.000
_cell.length_b   1.000
_cell.length_c   1.000
_cell.angle_alpha   90.00
_cell.angle_beta   90.00
_cell.angle_gamma   90.00
#
_symmetry.space_group_name_H-M   'P 1'
#
loop_
_entity.id
_entity.type
_entity.pdbx_description
1 polymer ?
#
loop_
_entity_poly.entity_id
_entity_poly.type
_entity_poly.pdbx_seq_one_letter_code
_entity_poly.pdbx_strand_id
1 'polypeptide(L)'
;MCSASRRNILELDGVDYAYGKRDRFIRGLSFSVGEGDFVGLLGANGSGKSTIMKLASGLLRPSAGSVRLWGRDLAAVGHRDRAKLISYLPQTLDINVPFTVGELVAMGLYPYDIPPAMTVAEALEMTGLTDKADARLTDLSGGERRRTFIAMTLLQGAGLLMLDEPLANLDIKYQIELVRLLRKLRLERNISVVMALHDINMALQFEKVMLVKEGNLIGEGSPENVLSRSMLKQAFDVDVEVRRSGNEGVYISLQDHF
;
A
#
# COMPACT_ATOMS: atom_id res chain seq x y z
N MET A 1 -11.57 -20.87 -19.88
CA MET A 1 -11.50 -21.07 -18.43
C MET A 1 -12.30 -19.94 -17.78
N CYS A 2 -13.43 -20.23 -17.12
CA CYS A 2 -14.25 -19.23 -16.44
C CYS A 2 -13.40 -18.54 -15.36
N SER A 3 -13.19 -17.24 -15.50
CA SER A 3 -12.69 -16.37 -14.44
C SER A 3 -13.73 -16.42 -13.32
N ALA A 4 -13.45 -17.21 -12.27
CA ALA A 4 -14.23 -17.10 -11.04
C ALA A 4 -14.15 -15.63 -10.61
N SER A 5 -15.29 -14.97 -10.52
CA SER A 5 -15.39 -13.59 -10.04
C SER A 5 -14.72 -13.51 -8.66
N ARG A 6 -13.52 -12.94 -8.59
CA ARG A 6 -12.82 -12.72 -7.31
C ARG A 6 -13.72 -11.89 -6.41
N ARG A 7 -13.86 -12.30 -5.17
CA ARG A 7 -14.66 -11.55 -4.19
C ARG A 7 -14.01 -10.22 -3.91
N ASN A 8 -14.76 -9.12 -4.04
CA ASN A 8 -14.28 -7.81 -3.60
C ASN A 8 -14.15 -7.78 -2.07
N ILE A 9 -12.99 -7.38 -1.60
CA ILE A 9 -12.70 -7.22 -0.16
C ILE A 9 -12.73 -5.78 0.28
N LEU A 10 -12.45 -4.84 -0.64
CA LEU A 10 -12.54 -3.41 -0.43
C LEU A 10 -13.29 -2.78 -1.60
N GLU A 11 -14.27 -1.93 -1.32
CA GLU A 11 -15.02 -1.19 -2.32
C GLU A 11 -15.20 0.26 -1.85
N LEU A 12 -14.85 1.20 -2.71
CA LEU A 12 -15.20 2.61 -2.58
C LEU A 12 -16.26 2.93 -3.64
N ASP A 13 -17.35 3.57 -3.25
CA ASP A 13 -18.46 3.89 -4.14
C ASP A 13 -18.86 5.35 -3.97
N GLY A 14 -18.59 6.15 -5.00
CA GLY A 14 -18.93 7.58 -5.06
C GLY A 14 -18.33 8.42 -3.94
N VAL A 15 -17.14 8.10 -3.47
CA VAL A 15 -16.53 8.72 -2.29
C VAL A 15 -16.09 10.15 -2.59
N ASP A 16 -16.60 11.10 -1.78
CA ASP A 16 -16.14 12.48 -1.73
C ASP A 16 -15.38 12.75 -0.42
N TYR A 17 -14.38 13.64 -0.49
CA TYR A 17 -13.68 14.11 0.69
C TYR A 17 -13.10 15.51 0.52
N ALA A 18 -13.12 16.30 1.60
CA ALA A 18 -12.49 17.61 1.69
C ALA A 18 -11.73 17.77 3.01
N TYR A 19 -10.60 18.47 2.97
CA TYR A 19 -9.88 18.88 4.18
C TYR A 19 -10.46 20.19 4.73
N GLY A 20 -11.19 20.09 5.84
CA GLY A 20 -11.84 21.24 6.47
C GLY A 20 -12.96 21.84 5.61
N LYS A 21 -13.01 23.19 5.51
CA LYS A 21 -14.00 23.93 4.70
C LYS A 21 -13.54 24.19 3.25
N ARG A 22 -12.49 23.54 2.78
CA ARG A 22 -11.96 23.71 1.42
C ARG A 22 -12.80 22.95 0.40
N ASP A 23 -12.54 23.23 -0.89
CA ASP A 23 -13.14 22.48 -1.98
C ASP A 23 -12.85 20.98 -1.86
N ARG A 24 -13.78 20.17 -2.40
CA ARG A 24 -13.64 18.72 -2.40
C ARG A 24 -12.35 18.32 -3.11
N PHE A 25 -11.47 17.66 -2.38
CA PHE A 25 -10.20 17.16 -2.91
C PHE A 25 -10.37 15.80 -3.60
N ILE A 26 -11.19 14.91 -3.04
CA ILE A 26 -11.62 13.67 -3.69
C ILE A 26 -13.07 13.86 -4.13
N ARG A 27 -13.40 13.44 -5.37
CA ARG A 27 -14.73 13.65 -5.96
C ARG A 27 -15.21 12.39 -6.66
N GLY A 28 -16.29 11.79 -6.15
CA GLY A 28 -16.95 10.64 -6.77
C GLY A 28 -16.03 9.41 -6.96
N LEU A 29 -15.01 9.24 -6.12
CA LEU A 29 -14.03 8.19 -6.27
C LEU A 29 -14.67 6.82 -6.09
N SER A 30 -14.52 5.96 -7.10
CA SER A 30 -15.01 4.58 -7.07
C SER A 30 -13.95 3.63 -7.60
N PHE A 31 -13.66 2.57 -6.84
CA PHE A 31 -12.82 1.45 -7.25
C PHE A 31 -13.01 0.26 -6.33
N SER A 32 -12.50 -0.90 -6.73
CA SER A 32 -12.51 -2.11 -5.89
C SER A 32 -11.17 -2.83 -5.88
N VAL A 33 -10.94 -3.54 -4.76
CA VAL A 33 -9.81 -4.46 -4.59
C VAL A 33 -10.38 -5.85 -4.31
N GLY A 34 -9.97 -6.80 -5.12
CA GLY A 34 -10.34 -8.21 -4.96
C GLY A 34 -9.45 -8.94 -3.97
N GLU A 35 -9.93 -10.08 -3.51
CA GLU A 35 -9.15 -10.99 -2.67
C GLU A 35 -7.92 -11.51 -3.43
N GLY A 36 -6.75 -11.40 -2.83
CA GLY A 36 -5.48 -11.77 -3.43
C GLY A 36 -4.98 -10.79 -4.51
N ASP A 37 -5.55 -9.59 -4.64
CA ASP A 37 -5.04 -8.57 -5.56
C ASP A 37 -3.69 -7.99 -5.08
N PHE A 38 -2.82 -7.68 -6.05
CA PHE A 38 -1.54 -7.01 -5.82
C PHE A 38 -1.52 -5.70 -6.60
N VAL A 39 -1.92 -4.60 -5.91
CA VAL A 39 -2.25 -3.32 -6.52
C VAL A 39 -1.22 -2.26 -6.22
N GLY A 40 -0.69 -1.61 -7.26
CA GLY A 40 0.12 -0.39 -7.16
C GLY A 40 -0.75 0.86 -7.35
N LEU A 41 -0.82 1.72 -6.35
CA LEU A 41 -1.47 3.03 -6.42
C LEU A 41 -0.42 4.08 -6.80
N LEU A 42 -0.38 4.48 -8.06
CA LEU A 42 0.65 5.32 -8.65
C LEU A 42 0.14 6.74 -8.89
N GLY A 43 0.99 7.74 -8.71
CA GLY A 43 0.69 9.14 -9.00
C GLY A 43 1.77 10.07 -8.45
N ALA A 44 1.79 11.30 -8.93
CA ALA A 44 2.71 12.33 -8.48
C ALA A 44 2.56 12.66 -6.98
N ASN A 45 3.53 13.35 -6.39
CA ASN A 45 3.40 13.86 -5.03
C ASN A 45 2.21 14.85 -4.96
N GLY A 46 1.39 14.71 -3.90
CA GLY A 46 0.18 15.50 -3.75
C GLY A 46 -1.02 15.05 -4.61
N SER A 47 -0.90 13.99 -5.41
CA SER A 47 -2.02 13.48 -6.24
C SER A 47 -3.20 12.93 -5.44
N GLY A 48 -3.03 12.64 -4.13
CA GLY A 48 -4.10 12.15 -3.26
C GLY A 48 -3.96 10.69 -2.82
N LYS A 49 -2.87 9.97 -3.16
CA LYS A 49 -2.65 8.56 -2.79
C LYS A 49 -2.87 8.30 -1.30
N SER A 50 -2.18 9.05 -0.42
CA SER A 50 -2.31 8.88 1.03
C SER A 50 -3.72 9.19 1.54
N THR A 51 -4.42 10.17 0.93
CA THR A 51 -5.81 10.48 1.28
C THR A 51 -6.73 9.34 0.90
N ILE A 52 -6.59 8.79 -0.31
CA ILE A 52 -7.35 7.63 -0.78
C ILE A 52 -7.11 6.43 0.13
N MET A 53 -5.87 6.14 0.49
CA MET A 53 -5.53 5.03 1.39
C MET A 53 -6.09 5.23 2.81
N LYS A 54 -6.08 6.45 3.34
CA LYS A 54 -6.69 6.78 4.64
C LYS A 54 -8.22 6.66 4.61
N LEU A 55 -8.88 7.03 3.51
CA LEU A 55 -10.32 6.80 3.31
C LEU A 55 -10.63 5.31 3.25
N ALA A 56 -9.88 4.58 2.42
CA ALA A 56 -10.03 3.14 2.24
C ALA A 56 -9.77 2.32 3.51
N SER A 57 -8.86 2.78 4.38
CA SER A 57 -8.57 2.16 5.68
C SER A 57 -9.50 2.65 6.82
N GLY A 58 -10.35 3.65 6.57
CA GLY A 58 -11.26 4.24 7.56
C GLY A 58 -10.56 5.14 8.59
N LEU A 59 -9.35 5.59 8.31
CA LEU A 59 -8.68 6.62 9.10
C LEU A 59 -9.27 8.01 8.83
N LEU A 60 -9.81 8.21 7.62
CA LEU A 60 -10.62 9.38 7.25
C LEU A 60 -12.04 8.91 6.95
N ARG A 61 -13.02 9.76 7.27
CA ARG A 61 -14.42 9.53 6.93
C ARG A 61 -14.77 10.27 5.65
N PRO A 62 -15.39 9.62 4.65
CA PRO A 62 -15.86 10.31 3.47
C PRO A 62 -16.96 11.30 3.83
N SER A 63 -17.07 12.42 3.07
CA SER A 63 -18.16 13.39 3.20
C SER A 63 -19.41 12.97 2.43
N ALA A 64 -19.25 12.11 1.42
CA ALA A 64 -20.33 11.45 0.68
C ALA A 64 -19.81 10.12 0.13
N GLY A 65 -20.71 9.26 -0.34
CA GLY A 65 -20.39 7.92 -0.82
C GLY A 65 -20.21 6.92 0.33
N SER A 66 -19.71 5.73 0.01
CA SER A 66 -19.54 4.64 0.99
C SER A 66 -18.22 3.89 0.78
N VAL A 67 -17.67 3.33 1.85
CA VAL A 67 -16.55 2.40 1.83
C VAL A 67 -16.99 1.11 2.45
N ARG A 68 -16.83 0.00 1.73
CA ARG A 68 -17.18 -1.33 2.21
C ARG A 68 -15.94 -2.20 2.33
N LEU A 69 -15.89 -2.98 3.42
CA LEU A 69 -14.83 -3.93 3.72
C LEU A 69 -15.44 -5.31 3.91
N TRP A 70 -15.06 -6.28 3.05
CA TRP A 70 -15.72 -7.60 2.98
C TRP A 70 -17.25 -7.51 2.92
N GLY A 71 -17.78 -6.54 2.13
CA GLY A 71 -19.22 -6.29 1.98
C GLY A 71 -19.90 -5.59 3.15
N ARG A 72 -19.18 -5.25 4.24
CA ARG A 72 -19.70 -4.48 5.38
C ARG A 72 -19.35 -3.01 5.24
N ASP A 73 -20.26 -2.13 5.62
CA ASP A 73 -19.94 -0.70 5.70
C ASP A 73 -18.79 -0.47 6.71
N LEU A 74 -17.70 0.12 6.23
CA LEU A 74 -16.52 0.36 7.05
C LEU A 74 -16.80 1.25 8.26
N ALA A 75 -17.76 2.18 8.15
CA ALA A 75 -18.17 3.03 9.26
C ALA A 75 -18.83 2.27 10.42
N ALA A 76 -19.41 1.10 10.14
CA ALA A 76 -20.03 0.24 11.12
C ALA A 76 -19.05 -0.77 11.76
N VAL A 77 -17.83 -0.91 11.22
CA VAL A 77 -16.81 -1.84 11.74
C VAL A 77 -16.02 -1.16 12.85
N GLY A 78 -16.03 -1.75 14.04
CA GLY A 78 -15.25 -1.27 15.19
C GLY A 78 -13.75 -1.26 14.91
N HIS A 79 -13.01 -0.34 15.56
CA HIS A 79 -11.57 -0.16 15.31
C HIS A 79 -10.75 -1.44 15.46
N ARG A 80 -11.04 -2.23 16.49
CA ARG A 80 -10.33 -3.48 16.79
C ARG A 80 -10.60 -4.55 15.73
N ASP A 81 -11.85 -4.70 15.30
CA ASP A 81 -12.22 -5.67 14.25
C ASP A 81 -11.71 -5.22 12.88
N ARG A 82 -11.72 -3.92 12.61
CA ARG A 82 -11.12 -3.36 11.41
C ARG A 82 -9.62 -3.65 11.35
N ALA A 83 -8.90 -3.51 12.46
CA ALA A 83 -7.47 -3.80 12.53
C ALA A 83 -7.13 -5.28 12.29
N LYS A 84 -8.07 -6.22 12.52
CA LYS A 84 -7.91 -7.62 12.12
C LYS A 84 -8.06 -7.85 10.61
N LEU A 85 -8.69 -6.92 9.91
CA LEU A 85 -9.00 -7.02 8.48
C LEU A 85 -8.04 -6.21 7.61
N ILE A 86 -7.70 -4.98 8.05
CA ILE A 86 -6.78 -4.07 7.36
C ILE A 86 -5.60 -3.75 8.25
N SER A 87 -4.39 -3.88 7.72
CA SER A 87 -3.18 -3.30 8.29
C SER A 87 -2.74 -2.12 7.44
N TYR A 88 -2.52 -0.96 8.06
CA TYR A 88 -2.13 0.27 7.37
C TYR A 88 -0.77 0.77 7.86
N LEU A 89 0.19 0.87 6.94
CA LEU A 89 1.49 1.48 7.17
C LEU A 89 1.49 2.90 6.60
N PRO A 90 1.59 3.95 7.43
CA PRO A 90 1.63 5.34 6.93
C PRO A 90 2.97 5.69 6.31
N GLN A 91 2.97 6.73 5.46
CA GLN A 91 4.17 7.28 4.83
C GLN A 91 5.17 7.81 5.86
N THR A 92 4.69 8.59 6.83
CA THR A 92 5.51 9.19 7.89
C THR A 92 5.44 8.36 9.17
N LEU A 93 6.61 8.03 9.71
CA LEU A 93 6.79 7.19 10.89
C LEU A 93 7.52 7.98 12.00
N ASP A 94 7.00 9.16 12.35
CA ASP A 94 7.55 10.01 13.39
C ASP A 94 7.14 9.50 14.78
N ILE A 95 7.80 8.43 15.23
CA ILE A 95 7.60 7.90 16.58
C ILE A 95 8.91 7.99 17.33
N ASN A 96 8.98 8.93 18.24
CA ASN A 96 10.08 9.05 19.21
C ASN A 96 9.62 8.45 20.53
N VAL A 97 9.57 7.11 20.58
CA VAL A 97 9.16 6.36 21.76
C VAL A 97 10.30 5.45 22.22
N PRO A 98 10.45 5.23 23.52
CA PRO A 98 11.55 4.45 24.10
C PRO A 98 11.30 2.94 24.02
N PHE A 99 10.72 2.45 22.91
CA PHE A 99 10.49 1.03 22.69
C PHE A 99 11.70 0.37 22.01
N THR A 100 11.89 -0.90 22.30
CA THR A 100 12.73 -1.78 21.50
C THR A 100 12.00 -2.17 20.19
N VAL A 101 12.77 -2.70 19.26
CA VAL A 101 12.23 -3.24 17.99
C VAL A 101 11.19 -4.33 18.26
N GLY A 102 11.53 -5.29 19.14
CA GLY A 102 10.62 -6.39 19.50
C GLY A 102 9.33 -5.90 20.14
N GLU A 103 9.41 -4.93 21.06
CA GLU A 103 8.23 -4.34 21.71
C GLU A 103 7.33 -3.62 20.70
N LEU A 104 7.90 -2.84 19.78
CA LEU A 104 7.10 -2.18 18.74
C LEU A 104 6.43 -3.20 17.82
N VAL A 105 7.17 -4.21 17.36
CA VAL A 105 6.60 -5.26 16.49
C VAL A 105 5.46 -5.99 17.19
N ALA A 106 5.62 -6.31 18.49
CA ALA A 106 4.59 -6.97 19.29
C ALA A 106 3.26 -6.17 19.38
N MET A 107 3.29 -4.86 19.17
CA MET A 107 2.06 -4.04 19.12
C MET A 107 1.15 -4.43 17.95
N GLY A 108 1.67 -5.09 16.91
CA GLY A 108 0.84 -5.69 15.85
C GLY A 108 -0.19 -6.69 16.38
N LEU A 109 0.05 -7.29 17.55
CA LEU A 109 -0.88 -8.23 18.18
C LEU A 109 -2.00 -7.57 18.98
N TYR A 110 -1.96 -6.25 19.20
CA TYR A 110 -2.93 -5.54 20.02
C TYR A 110 -4.41 -5.78 19.65
N PRO A 111 -4.79 -5.99 18.37
CA PRO A 111 -6.18 -6.28 18.01
C PRO A 111 -6.70 -7.63 18.50
N TYR A 112 -5.83 -8.53 18.97
CA TYR A 112 -6.17 -9.93 19.21
C TYR A 112 -6.22 -10.27 20.71
N ASP A 113 -7.22 -11.02 21.12
CA ASP A 113 -7.27 -11.69 22.42
C ASP A 113 -6.48 -13.03 22.36
N ILE A 114 -6.58 -13.71 21.20
CA ILE A 114 -5.82 -14.91 20.87
C ILE A 114 -4.93 -14.52 19.69
N PRO A 115 -3.60 -14.44 19.85
CA PRO A 115 -2.69 -14.02 18.78
C PRO A 115 -2.79 -14.93 17.54
N PRO A 116 -2.57 -14.38 16.33
CA PRO A 116 -2.39 -15.19 15.13
C PRO A 116 -1.14 -16.07 15.25
N ALA A 117 -0.99 -17.04 14.33
CA ALA A 117 0.08 -18.02 14.39
C ALA A 117 1.50 -17.41 14.22
N MET A 118 1.62 -16.26 13.52
CA MET A 118 2.90 -15.58 13.31
C MET A 118 3.45 -15.05 14.63
N THR A 119 4.72 -15.27 14.88
CA THR A 119 5.46 -14.78 16.05
C THR A 119 6.21 -13.49 15.74
N VAL A 120 6.61 -12.75 16.78
CA VAL A 120 7.50 -11.57 16.65
C VAL A 120 8.82 -11.96 15.99
N ALA A 121 9.39 -13.10 16.37
CA ALA A 121 10.66 -13.58 15.80
C ALA A 121 10.55 -13.83 14.28
N GLU A 122 9.49 -14.48 13.82
CA GLU A 122 9.24 -14.69 12.38
C GLU A 122 9.05 -13.37 11.62
N ALA A 123 8.34 -12.41 12.21
CA ALA A 123 8.16 -11.09 11.58
C ALA A 123 9.50 -10.33 11.46
N LEU A 124 10.36 -10.43 12.48
CA LEU A 124 11.71 -9.85 12.46
C LEU A 124 12.62 -10.54 11.44
N GLU A 125 12.57 -11.88 11.37
CA GLU A 125 13.31 -12.65 10.37
C GLU A 125 12.93 -12.25 8.94
N MET A 126 11.62 -12.16 8.64
CA MET A 126 11.10 -11.74 7.34
C MET A 126 11.59 -10.36 6.90
N THR A 127 11.90 -9.48 7.85
CA THR A 127 12.33 -8.10 7.59
C THR A 127 13.83 -7.87 7.80
N GLY A 128 14.59 -8.94 8.10
CA GLY A 128 16.03 -8.90 8.31
C GLY A 128 16.43 -8.07 9.54
N LEU A 129 15.71 -8.26 10.66
CA LEU A 129 15.92 -7.53 11.92
C LEU A 129 16.08 -8.47 13.13
N THR A 130 16.38 -9.74 12.90
CA THR A 130 16.47 -10.76 13.98
C THR A 130 17.50 -10.38 15.06
N ASP A 131 18.65 -9.84 14.64
CA ASP A 131 19.74 -9.38 15.51
C ASP A 131 19.49 -8.02 16.17
N LYS A 132 18.38 -7.38 15.87
CA LYS A 132 18.00 -6.04 16.34
C LYS A 132 16.82 -6.05 17.31
N ALA A 133 16.31 -7.20 17.72
CA ALA A 133 15.10 -7.32 18.53
C ALA A 133 15.13 -6.44 19.79
N ASP A 134 16.30 -6.39 20.47
CA ASP A 134 16.50 -5.64 21.72
C ASP A 134 17.03 -4.22 21.50
N ALA A 135 17.33 -3.82 20.24
CA ALA A 135 17.80 -2.48 19.93
C ALA A 135 16.67 -1.46 20.13
N ARG A 136 17.02 -0.25 20.60
CA ARG A 136 16.06 0.85 20.72
C ARG A 136 15.73 1.42 19.34
N LEU A 137 14.50 1.85 19.14
CA LEU A 137 14.08 2.49 17.89
C LEU A 137 14.88 3.75 17.57
N THR A 138 15.34 4.47 18.59
CA THR A 138 16.16 5.67 18.44
C THR A 138 17.53 5.39 17.84
N ASP A 139 18.04 4.18 18.03
CA ASP A 139 19.39 3.77 17.62
C ASP A 139 19.42 3.19 16.19
N LEU A 140 18.25 3.04 15.57
CA LEU A 140 18.09 2.50 14.24
C LEU A 140 18.31 3.54 13.14
N SER A 141 18.87 3.10 12.02
CA SER A 141 18.82 3.86 10.75
C SER A 141 17.37 4.05 10.29
N GLY A 142 17.13 5.00 9.40
CA GLY A 142 15.79 5.22 8.82
C GLY A 142 15.23 3.98 8.12
N GLY A 143 16.07 3.23 7.42
CA GLY A 143 15.69 1.98 6.75
C GLY A 143 15.34 0.86 7.73
N GLU A 144 16.13 0.67 8.80
CA GLU A 144 15.83 -0.33 9.85
C GLU A 144 14.53 0.03 10.58
N ARG A 145 14.33 1.30 10.89
CA ARG A 145 13.08 1.79 11.48
C ARG A 145 11.88 1.48 10.57
N ARG A 146 12.00 1.76 9.27
CA ARG A 146 10.94 1.44 8.28
C ARG A 146 10.63 -0.05 8.27
N ARG A 147 11.65 -0.92 8.24
CA ARG A 147 11.48 -2.37 8.29
C ARG A 147 10.84 -2.86 9.58
N THR A 148 11.09 -2.21 10.72
CA THR A 148 10.44 -2.53 12.00
C THR A 148 8.92 -2.31 11.92
N PHE A 149 8.47 -1.20 11.33
CA PHE A 149 7.04 -0.95 11.14
C PHE A 149 6.41 -1.91 10.12
N ILE A 150 7.17 -2.32 9.10
CA ILE A 150 6.72 -3.36 8.16
C ILE A 150 6.54 -4.68 8.91
N ALA A 151 7.48 -5.07 9.77
CA ALA A 151 7.37 -6.27 10.61
C ALA A 151 6.11 -6.23 11.50
N MET A 152 5.84 -5.10 12.17
CA MET A 152 4.62 -4.90 12.94
C MET A 152 3.36 -5.07 12.09
N THR A 153 3.34 -4.48 10.87
CA THR A 153 2.23 -4.59 9.92
C THR A 153 1.99 -6.02 9.48
N LEU A 154 3.06 -6.80 9.25
CA LEU A 154 2.99 -8.22 8.89
C LEU A 154 2.49 -9.09 10.06
N LEU A 155 3.01 -8.82 11.27
CA LEU A 155 2.62 -9.54 12.48
C LEU A 155 1.13 -9.34 12.81
N GLN A 156 0.57 -8.17 12.48
CA GLN A 156 -0.86 -7.91 12.63
C GLN A 156 -1.72 -8.91 11.86
N GLY A 157 -1.21 -9.53 10.78
CA GLY A 157 -1.86 -10.65 10.12
C GLY A 157 -3.17 -10.34 9.40
N ALA A 158 -3.41 -9.08 9.04
CA ALA A 158 -4.61 -8.65 8.31
C ALA A 158 -4.63 -9.20 6.88
N GLY A 159 -5.83 -9.51 6.37
CA GLY A 159 -6.01 -10.01 5.00
C GLY A 159 -5.78 -8.94 3.90
N LEU A 160 -5.81 -7.65 4.26
CA LEU A 160 -5.49 -6.52 3.37
C LEU A 160 -4.37 -5.68 3.97
N LEU A 161 -3.23 -5.62 3.27
CA LEU A 161 -2.11 -4.74 3.61
C LEU A 161 -2.20 -3.46 2.76
N MET A 162 -2.28 -2.31 3.42
CA MET A 162 -2.26 -1.00 2.80
C MET A 162 -0.96 -0.29 3.19
N LEU A 163 -0.04 -0.11 2.24
CA LEU A 163 1.30 0.38 2.48
C LEU A 163 1.52 1.71 1.76
N ASP A 164 1.59 2.81 2.53
CA ASP A 164 1.76 4.15 1.97
C ASP A 164 3.26 4.47 1.79
N GLU A 165 3.74 4.37 0.56
CA GLU A 165 5.13 4.57 0.13
C GLU A 165 6.14 3.77 1.00
N PRO A 166 5.96 2.43 1.17
CA PRO A 166 6.80 1.64 2.08
C PRO A 166 8.26 1.53 1.61
N LEU A 167 8.53 1.79 0.34
CA LEU A 167 9.86 1.69 -0.28
C LEU A 167 10.72 2.94 -0.06
N ALA A 168 10.12 4.05 0.42
CA ALA A 168 10.85 5.28 0.68
C ALA A 168 11.94 5.07 1.74
N ASN A 169 13.12 5.62 1.50
CA ASN A 169 14.31 5.52 2.38
C ASN A 169 14.84 4.09 2.60
N LEU A 170 14.45 3.14 1.76
CA LEU A 170 15.06 1.81 1.71
C LEU A 170 16.08 1.73 0.56
N ASP A 171 17.20 1.05 0.82
CA ASP A 171 18.15 0.68 -0.23
C ASP A 171 17.49 -0.24 -1.25
N ILE A 172 17.95 -0.21 -2.50
CA ILE A 172 17.40 -1.01 -3.61
C ILE A 172 17.28 -2.50 -3.25
N LYS A 173 18.26 -3.05 -2.53
CA LYS A 173 18.21 -4.43 -2.06
C LYS A 173 16.94 -4.69 -1.25
N TYR A 174 16.68 -3.86 -0.24
CA TYR A 174 15.50 -4.02 0.64
C TYR A 174 14.18 -3.70 -0.04
N GLN A 175 14.17 -2.80 -1.03
CA GLN A 175 13.00 -2.56 -1.86
C GLN A 175 12.59 -3.82 -2.63
N ILE A 176 13.57 -4.48 -3.28
CA ILE A 176 13.35 -5.72 -4.03
C ILE A 176 12.92 -6.85 -3.09
N GLU A 177 13.58 -7.01 -1.95
CA GLU A 177 13.25 -8.02 -0.94
C GLU A 177 11.83 -7.84 -0.40
N LEU A 178 11.41 -6.61 -0.11
CA LEU A 178 10.05 -6.32 0.35
C LEU A 178 8.99 -6.69 -0.70
N VAL A 179 9.18 -6.30 -1.95
CA VAL A 179 8.22 -6.63 -3.02
C VAL A 179 8.15 -8.16 -3.21
N ARG A 180 9.27 -8.86 -3.17
CA ARG A 180 9.31 -10.34 -3.24
C ARG A 180 8.60 -10.98 -2.05
N LEU A 181 8.83 -10.49 -0.84
CA LEU A 181 8.16 -10.95 0.37
C LEU A 181 6.65 -10.79 0.28
N LEU A 182 6.17 -9.62 -0.13
CA LEU A 182 4.73 -9.35 -0.28
C LEU A 182 4.07 -10.24 -1.34
N ARG A 183 4.77 -10.48 -2.47
CA ARG A 183 4.32 -11.44 -3.49
C ARG A 183 4.24 -12.87 -2.95
N LYS A 184 5.24 -13.31 -2.18
CA LYS A 184 5.26 -14.61 -1.53
C LYS A 184 4.07 -14.75 -0.58
N LEU A 185 3.86 -13.78 0.31
CA LEU A 185 2.73 -13.77 1.25
C LEU A 185 1.38 -13.78 0.54
N ARG A 186 1.24 -13.04 -0.54
CA ARG A 186 0.04 -13.09 -1.38
C ARG A 186 -0.23 -14.49 -1.91
N LEU A 187 0.79 -15.16 -2.47
CA LEU A 187 0.64 -16.50 -3.05
C LEU A 187 0.40 -17.58 -2.01
N GLU A 188 1.06 -17.51 -0.86
CA GLU A 188 1.01 -18.55 0.17
C GLU A 188 -0.17 -18.35 1.15
N ARG A 189 -0.56 -17.11 1.42
CA ARG A 189 -1.56 -16.77 2.45
C ARG A 189 -2.77 -16.02 1.90
N ASN A 190 -2.86 -15.84 0.57
CA ASN A 190 -3.94 -15.12 -0.11
C ASN A 190 -4.14 -13.68 0.41
N ILE A 191 -3.07 -13.02 0.87
CA ILE A 191 -3.10 -11.63 1.35
C ILE A 191 -3.25 -10.70 0.14
N SER A 192 -4.13 -9.71 0.26
CA SER A 192 -4.25 -8.64 -0.72
C SER A 192 -3.34 -7.48 -0.33
N VAL A 193 -2.76 -6.80 -1.32
CA VAL A 193 -1.83 -5.69 -1.10
C VAL A 193 -2.23 -4.50 -1.94
N VAL A 194 -2.33 -3.33 -1.31
CA VAL A 194 -2.40 -2.02 -1.97
C VAL A 194 -1.18 -1.21 -1.53
N MET A 195 -0.33 -0.85 -2.47
CA MET A 195 0.90 -0.10 -2.19
C MET A 195 0.92 1.21 -2.95
N ALA A 196 0.99 2.33 -2.24
CA ALA A 196 1.23 3.62 -2.88
C ALA A 196 2.70 3.71 -3.32
N LEU A 197 2.88 4.18 -4.56
CA LEU A 197 4.15 4.25 -5.26
C LEU A 197 4.35 5.63 -5.87
N HIS A 198 5.62 6.05 -6.00
CA HIS A 198 6.02 7.20 -6.80
C HIS A 198 6.94 6.79 -7.96
N ASP A 199 7.57 5.62 -7.90
CA ASP A 199 8.43 5.09 -8.97
C ASP A 199 7.57 4.32 -9.99
N ILE A 200 7.59 4.81 -11.24
CA ILE A 200 6.82 4.26 -12.35
C ILE A 200 7.33 2.86 -12.73
N ASN A 201 8.65 2.64 -12.69
CA ASN A 201 9.22 1.33 -13.02
C ASN A 201 8.90 0.29 -11.94
N MET A 202 8.81 0.72 -10.68
CA MET A 202 8.36 -0.16 -9.60
C MET A 202 6.91 -0.61 -9.79
N ALA A 203 6.05 0.24 -10.38
CA ALA A 203 4.65 -0.10 -10.67
C ALA A 203 4.52 -1.27 -11.66
N LEU A 204 5.52 -1.50 -12.53
CA LEU A 204 5.57 -2.68 -13.43
C LEU A 204 5.67 -4.01 -12.66
N GLN A 205 6.01 -3.97 -11.39
CA GLN A 205 6.08 -5.15 -10.53
C GLN A 205 4.72 -5.60 -9.98
N PHE A 206 3.66 -4.84 -10.25
CA PHE A 206 2.30 -5.12 -9.75
C PHE A 206 1.44 -5.77 -10.84
N GLU A 207 0.39 -6.48 -10.45
CA GLU A 207 -0.56 -7.09 -11.41
C GLU A 207 -1.62 -6.10 -11.86
N LYS A 208 -1.95 -5.15 -10.99
CA LYS A 208 -2.92 -4.11 -11.21
C LYS A 208 -2.32 -2.77 -10.79
N VAL A 209 -2.50 -1.75 -11.61
CA VAL A 209 -2.09 -0.37 -11.32
C VAL A 209 -3.31 0.53 -11.35
N MET A 210 -3.41 1.37 -10.37
CA MET A 210 -4.36 2.47 -10.27
C MET A 210 -3.60 3.78 -10.37
N LEU A 211 -3.90 4.58 -11.38
CA LEU A 211 -3.22 5.85 -11.63
C LEU A 211 -4.05 7.02 -11.12
N VAL A 212 -3.46 7.84 -10.24
CA VAL A 212 -4.13 8.93 -9.52
C VAL A 212 -3.58 10.28 -9.92
N LYS A 213 -4.46 11.23 -10.25
CA LYS A 213 -4.15 12.65 -10.42
C LYS A 213 -5.21 13.50 -9.71
N GLU A 214 -4.77 14.47 -8.90
CA GLU A 214 -5.64 15.48 -8.25
C GLU A 214 -6.88 14.86 -7.55
N GLY A 215 -6.65 13.78 -6.81
CA GLY A 215 -7.70 13.08 -6.08
C GLY A 215 -8.62 12.20 -6.90
N ASN A 216 -8.39 12.08 -8.21
CA ASN A 216 -9.20 11.28 -9.12
C ASN A 216 -8.42 10.06 -9.62
N LEU A 217 -9.12 8.95 -9.82
CA LEU A 217 -8.60 7.78 -10.52
C LEU A 217 -8.72 8.03 -12.02
N ILE A 218 -7.58 8.15 -12.71
CA ILE A 218 -7.53 8.43 -14.16
C ILE A 218 -7.26 7.18 -15.00
N GLY A 219 -6.84 6.08 -14.37
CA GLY A 219 -6.62 4.81 -15.06
C GLY A 219 -6.53 3.65 -14.08
N GLU A 220 -7.02 2.48 -14.49
CA GLU A 220 -7.00 1.24 -13.73
C GLU A 220 -6.85 0.05 -14.67
N GLY A 221 -5.99 -0.91 -14.33
CA GLY A 221 -5.77 -2.12 -15.12
C GLY A 221 -4.40 -2.73 -14.94
N SER A 222 -4.00 -3.60 -15.89
CA SER A 222 -2.63 -4.11 -15.90
C SER A 222 -1.61 -3.01 -16.20
N PRO A 223 -0.37 -3.11 -15.71
CA PRO A 223 0.68 -2.11 -15.96
C PRO A 223 0.82 -1.77 -17.44
N GLU A 224 0.79 -2.78 -18.32
CA GLU A 224 0.96 -2.58 -19.77
C GLU A 224 -0.15 -1.73 -20.39
N ASN A 225 -1.35 -1.76 -19.84
CA ASN A 225 -2.50 -1.01 -20.31
C ASN A 225 -2.54 0.41 -19.75
N VAL A 226 -2.17 0.56 -18.47
CA VAL A 226 -2.26 1.83 -17.74
C VAL A 226 -1.02 2.71 -17.95
N LEU A 227 0.19 2.12 -18.00
CA LEU A 227 1.44 2.86 -18.09
C LEU A 227 1.79 3.19 -19.55
N SER A 228 0.85 3.78 -20.28
CA SER A 228 1.10 4.32 -21.62
C SER A 228 1.72 5.73 -21.55
N ARG A 229 2.45 6.14 -22.61
CA ARG A 229 3.04 7.48 -22.71
C ARG A 229 2.01 8.59 -22.43
N SER A 230 0.80 8.48 -23.00
CA SER A 230 -0.26 9.48 -22.84
C SER A 230 -0.77 9.56 -21.39
N MET A 231 -0.98 8.41 -20.75
CA MET A 231 -1.43 8.34 -19.36
C MET A 231 -0.36 8.85 -18.39
N LEU A 232 0.91 8.51 -18.63
CA LEU A 232 2.03 8.99 -17.81
C LEU A 232 2.25 10.49 -17.98
N LYS A 233 2.12 11.02 -19.21
CA LYS A 233 2.13 12.48 -19.45
C LYS A 233 0.98 13.15 -18.72
N GLN A 234 -0.22 12.59 -18.77
CA GLN A 234 -1.38 13.10 -18.04
C GLN A 234 -1.16 13.10 -16.52
N ALA A 235 -0.60 12.01 -15.95
CA ALA A 235 -0.47 11.84 -14.51
C ALA A 235 0.66 12.65 -13.89
N PHE A 236 1.79 12.76 -14.59
CA PHE A 236 3.05 13.28 -14.04
C PHE A 236 3.54 14.57 -14.72
N ASP A 237 2.87 14.99 -15.80
CA ASP A 237 3.26 16.14 -16.63
C ASP A 237 4.69 16.01 -17.22
N VAL A 238 5.14 14.76 -17.47
CA VAL A 238 6.44 14.43 -18.06
C VAL A 238 6.29 13.62 -19.34
N ASP A 239 7.16 13.88 -20.30
CA ASP A 239 7.29 13.02 -21.49
C ASP A 239 8.23 11.87 -21.17
N VAL A 240 7.75 10.65 -21.40
CA VAL A 240 8.50 9.41 -21.17
C VAL A 240 8.46 8.54 -22.41
N GLU A 241 9.48 7.74 -22.58
CA GLU A 241 9.49 6.67 -23.56
C GLU A 241 9.17 5.33 -22.89
N VAL A 242 8.13 4.67 -23.37
CA VAL A 242 7.77 3.33 -22.91
C VAL A 242 8.40 2.33 -23.89
N ARG A 243 9.46 1.66 -23.47
CA ARG A 243 10.15 0.66 -24.27
C ARG A 243 9.69 -0.73 -23.87
N ARG A 244 9.39 -1.54 -24.90
CA ARG A 244 9.06 -2.96 -24.75
C ARG A 244 10.20 -3.77 -25.34
N SER A 245 10.94 -4.49 -24.51
CA SER A 245 11.95 -5.43 -24.96
C SER A 245 11.34 -6.84 -24.99
N GLY A 246 11.37 -7.51 -26.12
CA GLY A 246 10.60 -8.73 -26.38
C GLY A 246 10.73 -9.85 -25.33
N ASN A 247 11.88 -10.01 -24.68
CA ASN A 247 12.11 -10.99 -23.61
C ASN A 247 12.38 -10.36 -22.22
N GLU A 248 12.62 -9.06 -22.12
CA GLU A 248 13.05 -8.40 -20.89
C GLU A 248 11.95 -7.59 -20.19
N GLY A 249 10.75 -7.52 -20.81
CA GLY A 249 9.61 -6.80 -20.24
C GLY A 249 9.50 -5.34 -20.69
N VAL A 250 8.73 -4.57 -19.94
CA VAL A 250 8.50 -3.14 -20.16
C VAL A 250 9.40 -2.35 -19.22
N TYR A 251 10.03 -1.31 -19.70
CA TYR A 251 10.69 -0.30 -18.88
C TYR A 251 10.40 1.11 -19.42
N ILE A 252 10.46 2.08 -18.50
CA ILE A 252 10.11 3.46 -18.77
C ILE A 252 11.34 4.31 -18.55
N SER A 253 11.73 5.08 -19.56
CA SER A 253 12.84 6.02 -19.52
C SER A 253 12.36 7.44 -19.77
N LEU A 254 13.04 8.41 -19.17
CA LEU A 254 12.85 9.83 -19.51
C LEU A 254 13.31 10.05 -20.95
N GLN A 255 12.56 10.84 -21.72
CA GLN A 255 13.08 11.40 -22.97
C GLN A 255 13.97 12.60 -22.60
N ASP A 256 15.28 12.48 -22.82
CA ASP A 256 16.18 13.61 -22.78
C ASP A 256 15.93 14.47 -24.04
N HIS A 257 15.21 15.54 -23.89
CA HIS A 257 15.21 16.65 -24.84
C HIS A 257 16.28 17.65 -24.36
N PHE A 258 17.54 17.33 -24.62
CA PHE A 258 18.60 18.33 -24.62
C PHE A 258 18.85 18.83 -26.04
#